data_49e07d29577016b6552f5d756da7144b
#
_entry.id   49e07d29577016b6552f5d756da7144b
#
_cell.length_a   1.000
_cell.length_b   1.000
_cell.length_c   1.000
_cell.angle_alpha   90.00
_cell.angle_beta   90.00
_cell.angle_gamma   90.00
#
_symmetry.space_group_name_H-M   'P 1'
#
loop_
_entity.id
_entity.type
_entity.pdbx_description
1 polymer ?
#
loop_
_entity_poly.entity_id
_entity_poly.type
_entity_poly.pdbx_seq_one_letter_code
_entity_poly.pdbx_strand_id
1 'polypeptide(L)'
;MKLAVDFAIKKMMTKKTSAIHFSSRSNEWATPQSLFDRLDDEFKFTLDPCATEYNAKCEKFYTLAQDGLDQDWSGEIVFMNPPYGREISGWMKKAYQESIRGVTVVCLVPSRTDTRWWHNYAMPGEIR
;
A
#
# COMPACT_ATOMS: atom_id res chain seq x y z
N MET A 1 16.05 3.09 4.48
CA MET A 1 14.90 3.42 3.64
C MET A 1 14.29 2.15 3.08
N LYS A 2 12.99 2.00 3.20
CA LYS A 2 12.34 0.73 2.84
C LYS A 2 11.08 0.92 2.00
N LEU A 3 10.95 0.07 0.98
CA LEU A 3 9.71 -0.24 0.31
C LEU A 3 9.45 -1.72 0.56
N ALA A 4 8.41 -2.05 1.30
CA ALA A 4 8.08 -3.44 1.62
C ALA A 4 6.78 -3.84 0.95
N VAL A 5 6.75 -5.06 0.41
CA VAL A 5 5.58 -5.66 -0.22
C VAL A 5 5.35 -7.02 0.43
N ASP A 6 4.16 -7.28 0.91
CA ASP A 6 3.88 -8.49 1.65
C ASP A 6 3.20 -9.55 0.79
N PHE A 7 3.96 -10.57 0.41
CA PHE A 7 3.47 -11.69 -0.39
C PHE A 7 2.56 -12.64 0.38
N ALA A 8 2.89 -12.89 1.63
CA ALA A 8 2.14 -13.87 2.41
C ALA A 8 0.69 -13.41 2.59
N ILE A 9 0.53 -12.14 2.84
CA ILE A 9 -0.77 -11.53 2.99
C ILE A 9 -1.53 -11.55 1.67
N LYS A 10 -0.85 -11.29 0.58
CA LYS A 10 -1.45 -11.36 -0.74
C LYS A 10 -2.02 -12.75 -1.01
N LYS A 11 -1.31 -13.80 -0.64
CA LYS A 11 -1.80 -15.17 -0.78
C LYS A 11 -3.07 -15.40 0.04
N MET A 12 -3.08 -14.94 1.28
CA MET A 12 -4.26 -15.07 2.14
C MET A 12 -5.46 -14.33 1.55
N MET A 13 -5.25 -13.11 1.10
CA MET A 13 -6.30 -12.32 0.46
C MET A 13 -6.80 -12.97 -0.81
N THR A 14 -5.93 -13.55 -1.61
CA THR A 14 -6.31 -14.24 -2.84
C THR A 14 -7.20 -15.44 -2.55
N LYS A 15 -6.91 -16.21 -1.50
CA LYS A 15 -7.77 -17.31 -1.07
C LYS A 15 -9.17 -16.82 -0.66
N LYS A 16 -9.23 -15.74 0.09
CA LYS A 16 -10.52 -15.14 0.46
C LYS A 16 -11.23 -14.61 -0.76
N THR A 17 -10.52 -14.03 -1.68
CA THR A 17 -11.09 -13.47 -2.89
C THR A 17 -11.73 -14.53 -3.77
N SER A 18 -11.15 -15.73 -3.85
CA SER A 18 -11.76 -16.80 -4.63
C SER A 18 -13.12 -17.20 -4.09
N ALA A 19 -13.36 -16.96 -2.81
CA ALA A 19 -14.67 -17.18 -2.19
C ALA A 19 -15.61 -15.98 -2.30
N ILE A 20 -15.09 -14.80 -2.60
CA ILE A 20 -15.85 -13.55 -2.58
C ILE A 20 -15.57 -12.74 -3.85
N HIS A 21 -16.07 -13.24 -4.95
CA HIS A 21 -15.81 -12.64 -6.26
C HIS A 21 -16.28 -11.21 -6.44
N PHE A 22 -17.33 -10.82 -5.73
CA PHE A 22 -17.84 -9.47 -5.88
C PHE A 22 -16.81 -8.39 -5.52
N SER A 23 -15.85 -8.70 -4.68
CA SER A 23 -14.80 -7.75 -4.32
C SER A 23 -13.90 -7.43 -5.50
N SER A 24 -13.85 -8.27 -6.52
CA SER A 24 -13.08 -8.01 -7.73
C SER A 24 -13.61 -6.83 -8.53
N ARG A 25 -14.84 -6.39 -8.26
CA ARG A 25 -15.44 -5.21 -8.92
C ARG A 25 -14.89 -3.91 -8.37
N SER A 26 -14.29 -3.94 -7.19
CA SER A 26 -13.68 -2.79 -6.57
C SER A 26 -12.18 -2.88 -6.73
N ASN A 27 -11.55 -1.75 -7.06
CA ASN A 27 -10.10 -1.64 -7.07
C ASN A 27 -9.54 -1.38 -5.66
N GLU A 28 -10.41 -1.35 -4.67
CA GLU A 28 -10.05 -1.07 -3.30
C GLU A 28 -10.22 -2.30 -2.42
N TRP A 29 -9.26 -2.52 -1.55
CA TRP A 29 -9.24 -3.60 -0.59
C TRP A 29 -9.02 -3.02 0.80
N ALA A 30 -9.95 -3.29 1.70
CA ALA A 30 -9.74 -2.92 3.09
C ALA A 30 -8.67 -3.82 3.71
N THR A 31 -7.69 -3.22 4.34
CA THR A 31 -6.67 -3.96 5.08
C THR A 31 -7.30 -4.59 6.33
N PRO A 32 -7.16 -5.91 6.54
CA PRO A 32 -7.57 -6.51 7.80
C PRO A 32 -6.86 -5.84 8.98
N GLN A 33 -7.60 -5.52 10.02
CA GLN A 33 -7.04 -4.80 11.17
C GLN A 33 -5.92 -5.56 11.86
N SER A 34 -6.06 -6.89 11.98
CA SER A 34 -5.02 -7.71 12.60
C SER A 34 -3.70 -7.67 11.84
N LEU A 35 -3.77 -7.59 10.53
CA LEU A 35 -2.59 -7.45 9.70
C LEU A 35 -1.93 -6.11 9.89
N PHE A 36 -2.72 -5.04 9.82
CA PHE A 36 -2.21 -3.69 10.05
C PHE A 36 -1.54 -3.60 11.43
N ASP A 37 -2.18 -4.14 12.45
CA ASP A 37 -1.65 -4.07 13.81
C ASP A 37 -0.28 -4.74 13.93
N ARG A 38 -0.08 -5.88 13.27
CA ARG A 38 1.24 -6.55 13.29
C ARG A 38 2.30 -5.73 12.58
N LEU A 39 1.97 -5.16 11.45
CA LEU A 39 2.90 -4.30 10.72
C LEU A 39 3.16 -3.01 11.49
N ASP A 40 2.14 -2.45 12.10
CA ASP A 40 2.27 -1.22 12.89
C ASP A 40 3.15 -1.43 14.13
N ASP A 41 3.10 -2.59 14.74
CA ASP A 41 4.01 -2.95 15.82
C ASP A 41 5.46 -2.88 15.40
N GLU A 42 5.74 -3.30 14.16
CA GLU A 42 7.10 -3.28 13.62
C GLU A 42 7.53 -1.88 13.17
N PHE A 43 6.68 -1.19 12.41
CA PHE A 43 7.08 0.03 11.71
C PHE A 43 6.63 1.32 12.38
N LYS A 44 5.57 1.30 13.17
CA LYS A 44 5.00 2.50 13.83
C LYS A 44 4.57 3.55 12.80
N PHE A 45 3.58 3.20 12.01
CA PHE A 45 3.10 4.05 10.91
C PHE A 45 2.55 5.38 11.39
N THR A 46 2.81 6.42 10.60
CA THR A 46 2.34 7.78 10.88
C THR A 46 1.42 8.33 9.80
N LEU A 47 1.40 7.71 8.61
CA LEU A 47 0.62 8.21 7.48
C LEU A 47 0.00 7.09 6.67
N ASP A 48 -1.28 7.24 6.36
CA ASP A 48 -2.03 6.42 5.40
C ASP A 48 -2.42 7.32 4.23
N PRO A 49 -1.70 7.30 3.09
CA PRO A 49 -1.86 8.30 2.05
C PRO A 49 -2.99 8.03 1.06
N CYS A 50 -3.61 6.85 1.13
CA CYS A 50 -4.71 6.50 0.23
C CYS A 50 -5.86 5.86 1.02
N ALA A 51 -6.57 6.70 1.74
CA ALA A 51 -7.62 6.27 2.66
C ALA A 51 -8.94 6.99 2.38
N THR A 52 -9.97 6.53 3.03
CA THR A 52 -11.21 7.29 3.22
C THR A 52 -11.33 7.65 4.69
N GLU A 53 -12.27 8.52 5.01
CA GLU A 53 -12.57 8.87 6.40
C GLU A 53 -12.97 7.65 7.24
N TYR A 54 -13.48 6.61 6.58
CA TYR A 54 -14.02 5.43 7.25
C TYR A 54 -13.01 4.28 7.38
N ASN A 55 -11.97 4.24 6.55
CA ASN A 55 -11.03 3.12 6.53
C ASN A 55 -9.59 3.52 6.86
N ALA A 56 -9.34 4.77 7.20
CA ALA A 56 -8.00 5.24 7.51
C ALA A 56 -7.40 4.45 8.67
N LYS A 57 -6.16 4.00 8.48
CA LYS A 57 -5.44 3.21 9.48
C LYS A 57 -4.58 4.07 10.41
N CYS A 58 -4.27 5.28 10.01
CA CYS A 58 -3.46 6.21 10.79
C CYS A 58 -4.27 7.47 11.11
N GLU A 59 -3.86 8.18 12.18
CA GLU A 59 -4.49 9.48 12.49
C GLU A 59 -4.30 10.47 11.36
N LYS A 60 -3.10 10.50 10.77
CA LYS A 60 -2.82 11.30 9.60
C LYS A 60 -3.10 10.46 8.36
N PHE A 61 -3.96 10.95 7.50
CA PHE A 61 -4.31 10.27 6.26
C PHE A 61 -4.70 11.26 5.19
N TYR A 62 -4.63 10.83 3.94
CA TYR A 62 -5.12 11.61 2.80
C TYR A 62 -6.24 10.87 2.11
N THR A 63 -7.31 11.61 1.82
CA THR A 63 -8.44 11.10 1.04
C THR A 63 -8.24 11.42 -0.43
N LEU A 64 -9.15 10.96 -1.27
CA LEU A 64 -9.13 11.26 -2.70
C LEU A 64 -9.17 12.78 -2.95
N ALA A 65 -9.90 13.52 -2.13
CA ALA A 65 -10.01 14.98 -2.27
C ALA A 65 -8.67 15.69 -2.06
N GLN A 66 -7.84 15.16 -1.18
CA GLN A 66 -6.53 15.73 -0.87
C GLN A 66 -5.43 15.24 -1.82
N ASP A 67 -5.68 14.11 -2.47
CA ASP A 67 -4.76 13.44 -3.37
C ASP A 67 -3.38 13.16 -2.75
N GLY A 68 -3.28 12.00 -2.14
CA GLY A 68 -2.03 11.57 -1.50
C GLY A 68 -0.83 11.53 -2.44
N LEU A 69 -1.06 11.36 -3.75
CA LEU A 69 0.01 11.38 -4.75
C LEU A 69 0.67 12.76 -4.87
N ASP A 70 -0.08 13.82 -4.59
CA ASP A 70 0.40 15.19 -4.67
C ASP A 70 1.02 15.69 -3.35
N GLN A 71 0.94 14.89 -2.31
CA GLN A 71 1.40 15.31 -1.00
C GLN A 71 2.86 14.93 -0.75
N ASP A 72 3.51 15.66 0.15
CA ASP A 72 4.84 15.36 0.62
C ASP A 72 4.76 14.34 1.77
N TRP A 73 5.48 13.23 1.65
CA TRP A 73 5.51 12.21 2.68
C TRP A 73 6.77 12.28 3.55
N SER A 74 7.57 13.33 3.40
CA SER A 74 8.83 13.48 4.16
C SER A 74 8.60 13.43 5.66
N GLY A 75 9.46 12.71 6.36
CA GLY A 75 9.37 12.55 7.82
C GLY A 75 8.32 11.58 8.30
N GLU A 76 7.57 10.96 7.40
CA GLU A 76 6.53 10.01 7.76
C GLU A 76 7.01 8.57 7.65
N ILE A 77 6.33 7.68 8.33
CA ILE A 77 6.42 6.23 8.13
C ILE A 77 5.07 5.80 7.55
N VAL A 78 5.09 5.38 6.30
CA VAL A 78 3.89 5.29 5.47
C VAL A 78 3.42 3.86 5.33
N PHE A 79 2.13 3.64 5.59
CA PHE A 79 1.43 2.42 5.22
C PHE A 79 0.54 2.72 4.03
N MET A 80 0.79 2.06 2.90
CA MET A 80 0.07 2.30 1.66
C MET A 80 -0.61 1.04 1.15
N ASN A 81 -1.94 1.05 1.14
CA ASN A 81 -2.75 0.06 0.46
C ASN A 81 -3.49 0.76 -0.68
N PRO A 82 -2.86 0.86 -1.87
CA PRO A 82 -3.40 1.69 -2.94
C PRO A 82 -4.60 1.02 -3.63
N PRO A 83 -5.42 1.78 -4.35
CA PRO A 83 -6.40 1.16 -5.22
C PRO A 83 -5.71 0.32 -6.28
N TYR A 84 -6.25 -0.87 -6.51
CA TYR A 84 -5.72 -1.78 -7.51
C TYR A 84 -6.30 -1.42 -8.88
N GLY A 85 -5.67 -1.87 -9.94
CA GLY A 85 -6.08 -1.52 -11.29
C GLY A 85 -5.12 -0.49 -11.88
N ARG A 86 -5.66 0.46 -12.63
CA ARG A 86 -4.82 1.40 -13.38
C ARG A 86 -4.00 2.33 -12.49
N GLU A 87 -4.54 2.71 -11.35
CA GLU A 87 -3.90 3.68 -10.48
C GLU A 87 -2.69 3.13 -9.75
N ILE A 88 -2.58 1.80 -9.63
CA ILE A 88 -1.54 1.21 -8.80
C ILE A 88 -0.13 1.59 -9.25
N SER A 89 0.07 1.72 -10.56
CA SER A 89 1.38 2.10 -11.10
C SER A 89 1.84 3.47 -10.58
N GLY A 90 0.93 4.44 -10.56
CA GLY A 90 1.21 5.78 -10.04
C GLY A 90 1.53 5.77 -8.55
N TRP A 91 0.78 5.01 -7.78
CA TRP A 91 1.01 4.88 -6.34
C TRP A 91 2.35 4.19 -6.03
N MET A 92 2.68 3.15 -6.78
CA MET A 92 3.97 2.46 -6.60
C MET A 92 5.14 3.34 -7.00
N LYS A 93 4.99 4.13 -8.06
CA LYS A 93 6.00 5.12 -8.46
C LYS A 93 6.22 6.15 -7.35
N LYS A 94 5.15 6.67 -6.79
CA LYS A 94 5.21 7.64 -5.68
C LYS A 94 5.92 7.03 -4.47
N ALA A 95 5.52 5.82 -4.07
CA ALA A 95 6.14 5.12 -2.95
C ALA A 95 7.64 4.93 -3.18
N TYR A 96 8.03 4.53 -4.38
CA TYR A 96 9.43 4.35 -4.73
C TYR A 96 10.20 5.67 -4.66
N GLN A 97 9.66 6.73 -5.24
CA GLN A 97 10.31 8.05 -5.22
C GLN A 97 10.48 8.59 -3.81
N GLU A 98 9.48 8.43 -2.97
CA GLU A 98 9.58 8.85 -1.57
C GLU A 98 10.59 7.98 -0.81
N SER A 99 10.62 6.68 -1.11
CA SER A 99 11.57 5.78 -0.46
C SER A 99 13.02 6.14 -0.79
N ILE A 100 13.29 6.58 -2.02
CA ILE A 100 14.62 7.04 -2.40
C ILE A 100 15.03 8.28 -1.59
N ARG A 101 14.06 9.11 -1.23
CA ARG A 101 14.29 10.29 -0.40
C ARG A 101 14.44 9.99 1.09
N GLY A 102 14.39 8.74 1.48
CA GLY A 102 14.57 8.33 2.86
C GLY A 102 13.29 8.03 3.64
N VAL A 103 12.13 8.09 2.99
CA VAL A 103 10.86 7.75 3.64
C VAL A 103 10.71 6.23 3.71
N THR A 104 10.26 5.73 4.85
CA THR A 104 9.89 4.32 4.96
C THR A 104 8.46 4.17 4.45
N VAL A 105 8.28 3.35 3.42
CA VAL A 105 6.95 3.05 2.86
C VAL A 105 6.74 1.55 2.86
N VAL A 106 5.68 1.10 3.49
CA VAL A 106 5.23 -0.28 3.46
C VAL A 106 4.01 -0.35 2.59
N CYS A 107 4.08 -1.15 1.52
CA CYS A 107 3.00 -1.27 0.55
C CYS A 107 2.34 -2.64 0.65
N LEU A 108 1.03 -2.65 0.73
CA LEU A 108 0.23 -3.86 0.60
C LEU A 108 -0.34 -3.88 -0.81
N VAL A 109 0.24 -4.71 -1.68
CA VAL A 109 -0.12 -4.72 -3.10
C VAL A 109 -0.21 -6.15 -3.64
N PRO A 110 -0.94 -6.36 -4.74
CA PRO A 110 -0.95 -7.66 -5.39
C PRO A 110 0.40 -8.00 -5.99
N SER A 111 0.71 -9.27 -5.95
CA SER A 111 1.92 -9.81 -6.57
C SER A 111 1.71 -9.91 -8.08
N ARG A 112 2.02 -8.84 -8.80
CA ARG A 112 1.83 -8.72 -10.23
C ARG A 112 3.18 -8.71 -10.96
N THR A 113 3.83 -9.87 -10.93
CA THR A 113 5.19 -10.05 -11.45
C THR A 113 5.30 -9.85 -12.96
N ASP A 114 4.19 -9.80 -13.65
CA ASP A 114 4.10 -9.54 -15.10
C ASP A 114 4.02 -8.05 -15.45
N THR A 115 4.02 -7.16 -14.46
CA THR A 115 3.83 -5.74 -14.70
C THR A 115 5.14 -4.95 -14.61
N ARG A 116 5.16 -3.81 -15.32
CA ARG A 116 6.32 -2.92 -15.26
C ARG A 116 6.50 -2.29 -13.90
N TRP A 117 5.39 -1.90 -13.24
CA TRP A 117 5.49 -1.29 -11.93
C TRP A 117 6.08 -2.24 -10.89
N TRP A 118 5.80 -3.53 -11.01
CA TRP A 118 6.39 -4.52 -10.14
C TRP A 118 7.91 -4.53 -10.26
N HIS A 119 8.41 -4.62 -11.49
CA HIS A 119 9.85 -4.66 -11.74
C HIS A 119 10.54 -3.34 -11.42
N ASN A 120 9.91 -2.23 -11.77
CA ASN A 120 10.54 -0.93 -11.62
C ASN A 120 10.53 -0.41 -10.18
N TYR A 121 9.47 -0.71 -9.42
CA TYR A 121 9.24 -0.07 -8.13
C TYR A 121 9.14 -1.04 -6.96
N ALA A 122 8.63 -2.23 -7.15
CA ALA A 122 8.51 -3.21 -6.06
C ALA A 122 9.78 -4.04 -5.88
N MET A 123 10.33 -4.56 -6.96
CA MET A 123 11.52 -5.43 -6.90
C MET A 123 12.74 -4.80 -6.22
N PRO A 124 13.01 -3.50 -6.37
CA PRO A 124 14.13 -2.90 -5.63
C PRO A 124 13.93 -2.86 -4.11
N GLY A 125 12.70 -3.05 -3.65
CA GLY A 125 12.38 -3.04 -2.23
C GLY A 125 12.52 -4.41 -1.58
N GLU A 126 12.23 -4.44 -0.28
CA GLU A 126 12.12 -5.68 0.46
C GLU A 126 10.74 -6.28 0.24
N ILE A 127 10.70 -7.53 -0.18
CA ILE A 127 9.44 -8.23 -0.46
C ILE A 127 9.22 -9.30 0.59
N ARG A 128 8.04 -9.28 1.20
CA ARG A 128 7.66 -10.24 2.23
C ARG A 128 6.48 -11.11 1.81
#